data_4d7c1170c97e14eb0e42122eaf5a5158
#
_entry.id   4d7c1170c97e14eb0e42122eaf5a5158
#
_cell.length_a   1.000
_cell.length_b   1.000
_cell.length_c   1.000
_cell.angle_alpha   90.00
_cell.angle_beta   90.00
_cell.angle_gamma   90.00
#
_symmetry.space_group_name_H-M   'P 1'
#
loop_
_entity.id
_entity.type
_entity.pdbx_description
1 polymer ?
#
loop_
_entity_poly.entity_id
_entity_poly.type
_entity_poly.pdbx_seq_one_letter_code
_entity_poly.pdbx_strand_id
1 'polypeptide(L)'
;MVDESLDTNFQNSEPQPWEFRAKPVWQRLIVLAGGVAMNVILAAVIFIGITLVLGESRTNVNNPAFVEKGSIFEIMGMKTGDRFMLANGKSFESWEEVLDPELLTARSLNYTILRDGKSLRIEAPGNIMSRINEKQGLGIRPIIPPVIDEALEKEPAKAAGIKSGGLITAINAKAVSDWTEVVGIISSNAGKPITITWLYLEPVKGRDITANMIRSEGKTIVTTVVPNKAGKIGISLKQTLVTERRKLNLAGAIQSGVGQTWKMSAMTVQGFVKIFTGQEDFRRSVGGPIKIAKIASRSAEQGPVSFLYFLAMLSISLAIINILPVPALDGGQFLLNGIEGIIRKEIPFETKMRIQQIGMALLLALFAFIIFNDILNP
;
A
#
# COMPACT_ATOMS: atom_id res chain seq x y z
N MET A 1 22.37 -13.29 19.79
CA MET A 1 22.43 -13.02 21.22
C MET A 1 21.93 -14.29 21.91
N VAL A 2 22.81 -15.02 22.58
CA VAL A 2 22.38 -16.14 23.41
C VAL A 2 21.64 -15.50 24.60
N ASP A 3 20.43 -15.96 24.87
CA ASP A 3 19.64 -15.45 26.00
C ASP A 3 20.21 -16.02 27.31
N GLU A 4 21.25 -15.36 27.81
CA GLU A 4 21.92 -15.68 29.05
C GLU A 4 21.06 -15.34 30.28
N SER A 5 19.85 -14.80 30.06
CA SER A 5 18.93 -14.29 31.08
C SER A 5 18.25 -15.38 31.92
N LEU A 6 18.31 -16.64 31.48
CA LEU A 6 17.67 -17.77 32.18
C LEU A 6 18.59 -18.48 33.18
N ASP A 7 19.89 -18.18 33.19
CA ASP A 7 20.82 -18.79 34.14
C ASP A 7 20.93 -17.93 35.41
N THR A 8 20.39 -18.42 36.53
CA THR A 8 20.42 -17.74 37.83
C THR A 8 21.84 -17.49 38.36
N ASN A 9 22.82 -18.31 37.95
CA ASN A 9 24.24 -18.12 38.30
C ASN A 9 24.85 -16.95 37.54
N PHE A 10 24.40 -16.71 36.29
CA PHE A 10 24.84 -15.61 35.44
C PHE A 10 24.37 -14.23 36.00
N GLN A 11 23.20 -14.19 36.61
CA GLN A 11 22.63 -12.95 37.19
C GLN A 11 23.41 -12.41 38.37
N ASN A 12 24.04 -13.29 39.18
CA ASN A 12 24.80 -12.94 40.37
C ASN A 12 26.29 -12.67 40.08
N SER A 13 26.75 -12.87 38.83
CA SER A 13 28.13 -12.59 38.45
C SER A 13 28.31 -11.13 38.04
N GLU A 14 29.49 -10.55 38.36
CA GLU A 14 29.83 -9.20 37.86
C GLU A 14 29.82 -9.14 36.32
N PRO A 15 29.15 -8.11 35.76
CA PRO A 15 29.05 -7.99 34.29
C PRO A 15 30.42 -7.86 33.64
N GLN A 16 30.71 -8.70 32.67
CA GLN A 16 31.95 -8.61 31.91
C GLN A 16 31.92 -7.40 30.93
N PRO A 17 33.05 -6.75 30.63
CA PRO A 17 33.09 -5.54 29.80
C PRO A 17 32.49 -5.67 28.40
N TRP A 18 32.38 -6.89 27.85
CA TRP A 18 31.77 -7.15 26.52
C TRP A 18 30.28 -7.47 26.59
N GLU A 19 29.69 -7.68 27.77
CA GLU A 19 28.28 -7.99 27.94
C GLU A 19 27.40 -6.77 27.70
N PHE A 20 26.19 -7.00 27.14
CA PHE A 20 25.22 -5.96 26.90
C PHE A 20 24.83 -5.17 28.19
N ARG A 21 24.69 -5.88 29.32
CA ARG A 21 24.35 -5.30 30.63
C ARG A 21 25.47 -4.39 31.20
N ALA A 22 26.74 -4.61 30.80
CA ALA A 22 27.86 -3.76 31.21
C ALA A 22 27.97 -2.45 30.42
N LYS A 23 27.24 -2.32 29.31
CA LYS A 23 27.37 -1.17 28.44
C LYS A 23 26.51 0.01 28.90
N PRO A 24 26.98 1.26 28.69
CA PRO A 24 26.17 2.44 28.97
C PRO A 24 24.87 2.45 28.17
N VAL A 25 23.84 3.10 28.68
CA VAL A 25 22.48 3.09 28.12
C VAL A 25 22.47 3.43 26.64
N TRP A 26 23.22 4.45 26.20
CA TRP A 26 23.26 4.85 24.81
C TRP A 26 23.76 3.76 23.86
N GLN A 27 24.75 2.93 24.29
CA GLN A 27 25.23 1.79 23.49
C GLN A 27 24.17 0.68 23.42
N ARG A 28 23.48 0.43 24.54
CA ARG A 28 22.35 -0.53 24.57
C ARG A 28 21.24 -0.09 23.61
N LEU A 29 20.89 1.20 23.61
CA LEU A 29 19.89 1.75 22.69
C LEU A 29 20.29 1.65 21.22
N ILE A 30 21.57 1.88 20.87
CA ILE A 30 22.08 1.69 19.50
C ILE A 30 21.95 0.21 19.06
N VAL A 31 22.30 -0.73 19.92
CA VAL A 31 22.19 -2.15 19.59
C VAL A 31 20.72 -2.55 19.33
N LEU A 32 19.81 -2.10 20.18
CA LEU A 32 18.37 -2.36 20.01
C LEU A 32 17.80 -1.68 18.77
N ALA A 33 18.20 -0.45 18.48
CA ALA A 33 17.80 0.24 17.26
C ALA A 33 18.41 -0.39 15.98
N GLY A 34 19.52 -1.13 16.14
CA GLY A 34 20.24 -1.75 15.03
C GLY A 34 19.37 -2.71 14.20
N GLY A 35 18.55 -3.54 14.85
CA GLY A 35 17.63 -4.46 14.16
C GLY A 35 16.60 -3.73 13.30
N VAL A 36 15.99 -2.69 13.84
CA VAL A 36 15.04 -1.84 13.10
C VAL A 36 15.74 -1.13 11.94
N ALA A 37 16.90 -0.52 12.21
CA ALA A 37 17.67 0.20 11.21
C ALA A 37 18.09 -0.72 10.04
N MET A 38 18.54 -1.93 10.33
CA MET A 38 18.95 -2.89 9.29
C MET A 38 17.78 -3.31 8.40
N ASN A 39 16.58 -3.47 8.95
CA ASN A 39 15.40 -3.76 8.14
C ASN A 39 15.04 -2.60 7.21
N VAL A 40 15.12 -1.35 7.67
CA VAL A 40 14.89 -0.16 6.83
C VAL A 40 15.99 -0.05 5.75
N ILE A 41 17.25 -0.26 6.11
CA ILE A 41 18.38 -0.25 5.17
C ILE A 41 18.20 -1.34 4.11
N LEU A 42 17.82 -2.56 4.50
CA LEU A 42 17.57 -3.65 3.56
C LEU A 42 16.49 -3.29 2.55
N ALA A 43 15.38 -2.73 3.01
CA ALA A 43 14.31 -2.26 2.12
C ALA A 43 14.82 -1.17 1.16
N ALA A 44 15.58 -0.20 1.66
CA ALA A 44 16.17 0.86 0.83
C ALA A 44 17.12 0.30 -0.23
N VAL A 45 18.00 -0.63 0.13
CA VAL A 45 18.92 -1.29 -0.81
C VAL A 45 18.16 -2.04 -1.89
N ILE A 46 17.08 -2.74 -1.53
CA ILE A 46 16.25 -3.45 -2.51
C ILE A 46 15.59 -2.44 -3.46
N PHE A 47 14.96 -1.38 -2.98
CA PHE A 47 14.32 -0.38 -3.85
C PHE A 47 15.33 0.37 -4.72
N ILE A 48 16.51 0.72 -4.18
CA ILE A 48 17.61 1.31 -4.97
C ILE A 48 18.02 0.35 -6.09
N GLY A 49 18.22 -0.93 -5.77
CA GLY A 49 18.62 -1.95 -6.75
C GLY A 49 17.57 -2.13 -7.85
N ILE A 50 16.28 -2.24 -7.50
CA ILE A 50 15.18 -2.31 -8.46
C ILE A 50 15.16 -1.07 -9.35
N THR A 51 15.25 0.13 -8.77
CA THR A 51 15.23 1.39 -9.52
C THR A 51 16.46 1.55 -10.42
N LEU A 52 17.62 1.10 -9.98
CA LEU A 52 18.84 1.15 -10.79
C LEU A 52 18.79 0.23 -12.01
N VAL A 53 18.24 -0.98 -11.82
CA VAL A 53 18.18 -1.99 -12.90
C VAL A 53 17.02 -1.73 -13.86
N LEU A 54 15.84 -1.44 -13.33
CA LEU A 54 14.60 -1.32 -14.12
C LEU A 54 14.21 0.11 -14.46
N GLY A 55 14.80 1.10 -13.78
CA GLY A 55 14.36 2.48 -13.82
C GLY A 55 13.18 2.75 -12.89
N GLU A 56 12.87 4.02 -12.71
CA GLU A 56 11.70 4.49 -11.98
C GLU A 56 10.45 4.33 -12.83
N SER A 57 9.43 3.69 -12.28
CA SER A 57 8.12 3.60 -12.94
C SER A 57 7.34 4.88 -12.65
N ARG A 58 6.96 5.60 -13.68
CA ARG A 58 6.14 6.81 -13.61
C ARG A 58 4.83 6.61 -14.35
N THR A 59 3.75 7.04 -13.74
CA THR A 59 2.43 6.98 -14.36
C THR A 59 2.31 8.09 -15.39
N ASN A 60 2.09 7.74 -16.66
CA ASN A 60 1.98 8.73 -17.74
C ASN A 60 0.83 9.71 -17.45
N VAL A 61 1.11 11.00 -17.55
CA VAL A 61 0.15 12.09 -17.26
C VAL A 61 -1.07 12.07 -18.21
N ASN A 62 -0.94 11.46 -19.39
CA ASN A 62 -2.05 11.31 -20.34
C ASN A 62 -3.17 10.36 -19.87
N ASN A 63 -2.95 9.59 -18.76
CA ASN A 63 -4.05 8.86 -18.15
C ASN A 63 -5.09 9.86 -17.63
N PRO A 64 -6.39 9.70 -17.97
CA PRO A 64 -7.44 10.59 -17.51
C PRO A 64 -7.60 10.52 -15.98
N ALA A 65 -8.07 11.59 -15.39
CA ALA A 65 -8.30 11.73 -13.95
C ALA A 65 -9.61 11.04 -13.53
N PHE A 66 -9.55 10.31 -12.41
CA PHE A 66 -10.72 9.99 -11.59
C PHE A 66 -10.83 11.05 -10.50
N VAL A 67 -11.98 11.70 -10.40
CA VAL A 67 -12.26 12.74 -9.41
C VAL A 67 -13.34 12.25 -8.45
N GLU A 68 -12.99 12.17 -7.17
CA GLU A 68 -13.90 11.71 -6.12
C GLU A 68 -14.93 12.80 -5.80
N LYS A 69 -16.18 12.38 -5.56
CA LYS A 69 -17.26 13.30 -5.14
C LYS A 69 -16.91 14.01 -3.82
N GLY A 70 -17.15 15.31 -3.77
CA GLY A 70 -16.86 16.14 -2.62
C GLY A 70 -15.37 16.43 -2.41
N SER A 71 -14.48 15.94 -3.30
CA SER A 71 -13.05 16.24 -3.24
C SER A 71 -12.75 17.71 -3.54
N ILE A 72 -11.55 18.15 -3.16
CA ILE A 72 -11.11 19.51 -3.48
C ILE A 72 -11.03 19.74 -4.99
N PHE A 73 -10.64 18.73 -5.77
CA PHE A 73 -10.55 18.84 -7.23
C PHE A 73 -11.94 18.92 -7.89
N GLU A 74 -12.96 18.24 -7.36
CA GLU A 74 -14.35 18.43 -7.81
C GLU A 74 -14.84 19.85 -7.52
N ILE A 75 -14.56 20.39 -6.31
CA ILE A 75 -14.91 21.76 -5.92
C ILE A 75 -14.22 22.79 -6.83
N MET A 76 -13.00 22.53 -7.27
CA MET A 76 -12.29 23.33 -8.26
C MET A 76 -12.92 23.25 -9.67
N GLY A 77 -13.87 22.35 -9.91
CA GLY A 77 -14.54 22.18 -11.19
C GLY A 77 -13.93 21.10 -12.08
N MET A 78 -13.01 20.29 -11.56
CA MET A 78 -12.52 19.11 -12.29
C MET A 78 -13.59 18.00 -12.33
N LYS A 79 -13.55 17.20 -13.40
CA LYS A 79 -14.45 16.07 -13.61
C LYS A 79 -13.66 14.81 -13.94
N THR A 80 -14.23 13.68 -13.59
CA THR A 80 -13.70 12.38 -14.05
C THR A 80 -13.61 12.34 -15.56
N GLY A 81 -12.46 11.95 -16.10
CA GLY A 81 -12.16 11.96 -17.54
C GLY A 81 -11.26 13.11 -18.00
N ASP A 82 -11.08 14.17 -17.18
CA ASP A 82 -10.14 15.25 -17.50
C ASP A 82 -8.70 14.75 -17.56
N ARG A 83 -7.89 15.38 -18.39
CA ARG A 83 -6.44 15.09 -18.51
C ARG A 83 -5.66 16.34 -18.16
N PHE A 84 -4.66 16.20 -17.31
CA PHE A 84 -3.75 17.29 -17.01
C PHE A 84 -2.83 17.58 -18.20
N MET A 85 -2.62 18.85 -18.48
CA MET A 85 -1.69 19.33 -19.50
C MET A 85 -0.57 20.16 -18.88
N LEU A 86 -0.92 21.20 -18.11
CA LEU A 86 0.03 22.15 -17.56
C LEU A 86 -0.34 22.50 -16.10
N ALA A 87 0.68 22.83 -15.27
CA ALA A 87 0.48 23.60 -14.04
C ALA A 87 1.34 24.85 -14.07
N ASN A 88 0.74 25.99 -13.80
CA ASN A 88 1.39 27.29 -13.84
C ASN A 88 2.20 27.51 -15.15
N GLY A 89 1.70 26.97 -16.28
CA GLY A 89 2.33 27.06 -17.60
C GLY A 89 3.43 26.04 -17.88
N LYS A 90 3.78 25.17 -16.95
CA LYS A 90 4.76 24.09 -17.14
C LYS A 90 4.04 22.75 -17.44
N SER A 91 4.57 21.98 -18.38
CA SER A 91 4.07 20.65 -18.71
C SER A 91 4.49 19.64 -17.66
N PHE A 92 3.71 18.56 -17.55
CA PHE A 92 4.03 17.40 -16.73
C PHE A 92 4.49 16.22 -17.61
N GLU A 93 5.38 15.42 -17.06
CA GLU A 93 5.73 14.12 -17.65
C GLU A 93 4.96 12.98 -16.98
N SER A 94 4.60 13.16 -15.70
CA SER A 94 3.99 12.11 -14.88
C SER A 94 2.91 12.61 -13.92
N TRP A 95 2.06 11.69 -13.48
CA TRP A 95 1.06 11.96 -12.45
C TRP A 95 1.66 12.34 -11.11
N GLU A 96 2.84 11.83 -10.78
CA GLU A 96 3.56 12.15 -9.56
C GLU A 96 3.91 13.64 -9.50
N GLU A 97 4.21 14.27 -10.64
CA GLU A 97 4.49 15.71 -10.74
C GLU A 97 3.22 16.55 -10.57
N VAL A 98 2.05 16.07 -11.02
CA VAL A 98 0.76 16.76 -10.83
C VAL A 98 0.44 16.97 -9.35
N LEU A 99 0.84 16.01 -8.52
CA LEU A 99 0.55 15.96 -7.08
C LEU A 99 1.78 16.30 -6.22
N ASP A 100 2.78 16.96 -6.81
CA ASP A 100 3.99 17.36 -6.09
C ASP A 100 3.64 18.33 -4.95
N PRO A 101 4.10 18.07 -3.71
CA PRO A 101 3.86 18.94 -2.55
C PRO A 101 4.32 20.40 -2.77
N GLU A 102 5.41 20.62 -3.49
CA GLU A 102 5.89 21.98 -3.79
C GLU A 102 4.90 22.72 -4.69
N LEU A 103 4.33 22.02 -5.67
CA LEU A 103 3.29 22.57 -6.54
C LEU A 103 2.03 22.89 -5.76
N LEU A 104 1.59 21.97 -4.89
CA LEU A 104 0.36 22.11 -4.08
C LEU A 104 0.48 23.18 -3.00
N THR A 105 1.70 23.53 -2.57
CA THR A 105 1.97 24.62 -1.61
C THR A 105 2.26 25.98 -2.24
N ALA A 106 2.29 26.05 -3.57
CA ALA A 106 2.51 27.30 -4.28
C ALA A 106 1.45 28.36 -3.95
N ARG A 107 1.84 29.63 -3.89
CA ARG A 107 0.93 30.76 -3.59
C ARG A 107 -0.24 30.88 -4.57
N SER A 108 -0.01 30.50 -5.82
CA SER A 108 -1.04 30.41 -6.85
C SER A 108 -0.83 29.13 -7.66
N LEU A 109 -1.87 28.37 -7.83
CA LEU A 109 -1.84 27.11 -8.58
C LEU A 109 -2.96 27.13 -9.63
N ASN A 110 -2.56 26.98 -10.89
CA ASN A 110 -3.47 26.93 -12.02
C ASN A 110 -3.18 25.64 -12.79
N TYR A 111 -4.17 24.82 -13.00
CA TYR A 111 -4.09 23.68 -13.91
C TYR A 111 -4.71 24.03 -15.26
N THR A 112 -4.03 23.67 -16.33
CA THR A 112 -4.65 23.56 -17.65
C THR A 112 -4.97 22.09 -17.89
N ILE A 113 -6.23 21.80 -18.19
CA ILE A 113 -6.72 20.45 -18.42
C ILE A 113 -7.33 20.33 -19.83
N LEU A 114 -7.39 19.11 -20.35
CA LEU A 114 -8.09 18.75 -21.57
C LEU A 114 -9.41 18.05 -21.19
N ARG A 115 -10.56 18.61 -21.57
CA ARG A 115 -11.90 18.06 -21.40
C ARG A 115 -12.62 18.11 -22.74
N ASP A 116 -13.09 16.96 -23.24
CA ASP A 116 -13.84 16.84 -24.50
C ASP A 116 -13.14 17.54 -25.68
N GLY A 117 -11.79 17.41 -25.75
CA GLY A 117 -10.97 18.03 -26.78
C GLY A 117 -10.72 19.54 -26.62
N LYS A 118 -11.25 20.17 -25.55
CA LYS A 118 -11.07 21.59 -25.27
C LYS A 118 -10.12 21.80 -24.09
N SER A 119 -9.23 22.77 -24.22
CA SER A 119 -8.36 23.21 -23.12
C SER A 119 -9.10 24.14 -22.18
N LEU A 120 -9.11 23.81 -20.90
CA LEU A 120 -9.77 24.58 -19.83
C LEU A 120 -8.74 24.92 -18.74
N ARG A 121 -8.81 26.14 -18.24
CA ARG A 121 -8.02 26.57 -17.08
C ARG A 121 -8.82 26.45 -15.80
N ILE A 122 -8.23 25.81 -14.79
CA ILE A 122 -8.81 25.61 -13.46
C ILE A 122 -7.88 26.24 -12.43
N GLU A 123 -8.43 27.11 -11.60
CA GLU A 123 -7.68 27.78 -10.54
C GLU A 123 -7.88 27.08 -9.20
N ALA A 124 -6.78 26.78 -8.52
CA ALA A 124 -6.82 26.22 -7.19
C ALA A 124 -6.99 27.32 -6.13
N PRO A 125 -7.79 27.08 -5.08
CA PRO A 125 -7.89 28.02 -3.96
C PRO A 125 -6.54 28.14 -3.24
N GLY A 126 -6.21 29.37 -2.78
CA GLY A 126 -4.92 29.64 -2.13
C GLY A 126 -4.64 28.86 -0.84
N ASN A 127 -5.61 28.12 -0.31
CA ASN A 127 -5.51 27.27 0.88
C ASN A 127 -5.73 25.77 0.57
N ILE A 128 -5.33 25.34 -0.63
CA ILE A 128 -5.59 23.97 -1.10
C ILE A 128 -5.07 22.91 -0.12
N MET A 129 -3.87 23.10 0.47
CA MET A 129 -3.30 22.15 1.44
C MET A 129 -4.12 22.01 2.72
N SER A 130 -4.63 23.11 3.27
CA SER A 130 -5.54 23.05 4.43
C SER A 130 -6.78 22.25 4.11
N ARG A 131 -7.37 22.48 2.94
CA ARG A 131 -8.59 21.79 2.49
C ARG A 131 -8.35 20.30 2.19
N ILE A 132 -7.17 19.93 1.69
CA ILE A 132 -6.76 18.54 1.49
C ILE A 132 -6.68 17.82 2.85
N ASN A 133 -6.08 18.48 3.86
CA ASN A 133 -5.95 17.92 5.21
C ASN A 133 -7.31 17.77 5.89
N GLU A 134 -8.20 18.75 5.77
CA GLU A 134 -9.57 18.68 6.32
C GLU A 134 -10.39 17.53 5.72
N LYS A 135 -10.22 17.26 4.43
CA LYS A 135 -10.97 16.21 3.70
C LYS A 135 -10.26 14.84 3.67
N GLN A 136 -9.14 14.70 4.37
CA GLN A 136 -8.37 13.46 4.47
C GLN A 136 -7.89 12.88 3.12
N GLY A 137 -7.63 13.74 2.13
CA GLY A 137 -7.05 13.28 0.87
C GLY A 137 -7.25 14.23 -0.30
N LEU A 138 -6.49 13.98 -1.35
CA LEU A 138 -6.55 14.74 -2.59
C LEU A 138 -7.85 14.48 -3.36
N GLY A 139 -8.39 13.27 -3.29
CA GLY A 139 -9.60 12.85 -4.00
C GLY A 139 -9.45 12.89 -5.53
N ILE A 140 -8.22 12.77 -6.02
CA ILE A 140 -7.91 12.67 -7.43
C ILE A 140 -6.78 11.64 -7.67
N ARG A 141 -6.90 10.88 -8.72
CA ARG A 141 -5.92 9.89 -9.15
C ARG A 141 -6.13 9.53 -10.63
N PRO A 142 -5.21 8.83 -11.28
CA PRO A 142 -5.47 8.25 -12.60
C PRO A 142 -6.68 7.31 -12.57
N ILE A 143 -7.49 7.33 -13.63
CA ILE A 143 -8.54 6.30 -13.83
C ILE A 143 -7.85 4.95 -13.99
N ILE A 144 -8.34 3.97 -13.25
CA ILE A 144 -7.97 2.58 -13.40
C ILE A 144 -9.07 1.88 -14.21
N PRO A 145 -8.87 1.69 -15.52
CA PRO A 145 -9.89 1.06 -16.37
C PRO A 145 -10.27 -0.32 -15.81
N PRO A 146 -11.56 -0.65 -15.72
CA PRO A 146 -12.01 -1.89 -15.12
C PRO A 146 -11.87 -3.08 -16.07
N VAL A 147 -10.63 -3.40 -16.42
CA VAL A 147 -10.25 -4.58 -17.20
C VAL A 147 -10.05 -5.75 -16.27
N ILE A 148 -10.73 -6.86 -16.55
CA ILE A 148 -10.69 -8.07 -15.76
C ILE A 148 -9.38 -8.82 -16.06
N ASP A 149 -8.58 -9.09 -15.02
CA ASP A 149 -7.41 -9.94 -15.16
C ASP A 149 -7.81 -11.41 -15.14
N GLU A 150 -8.53 -11.82 -14.09
CA GLU A 150 -8.97 -13.20 -13.92
C GLU A 150 -10.39 -13.25 -13.34
N ALA A 151 -11.18 -14.21 -13.81
CA ALA A 151 -12.41 -14.64 -13.17
C ALA A 151 -12.13 -15.95 -12.42
N LEU A 152 -12.16 -15.90 -11.07
CA LEU A 152 -11.77 -16.99 -10.19
C LEU A 152 -12.69 -18.20 -10.33
N GLU A 153 -12.11 -19.40 -10.33
CA GLU A 153 -12.86 -20.64 -10.36
C GLU A 153 -13.81 -20.76 -9.16
N LYS A 154 -14.99 -21.34 -9.39
CA LYS A 154 -16.07 -21.50 -8.40
C LYS A 154 -16.73 -20.19 -7.91
N GLU A 155 -16.38 -19.04 -8.49
CA GLU A 155 -16.96 -17.75 -8.16
C GLU A 155 -18.06 -17.34 -9.16
N PRO A 156 -19.00 -16.44 -8.78
CA PRO A 156 -20.16 -16.08 -9.58
C PRO A 156 -19.84 -15.55 -10.99
N ALA A 157 -18.78 -14.78 -11.15
CA ALA A 157 -18.40 -14.23 -12.46
C ALA A 157 -18.00 -15.30 -13.46
N LYS A 158 -17.24 -16.31 -13.03
CA LYS A 158 -16.82 -17.43 -13.87
C LYS A 158 -18.01 -18.27 -14.29
N ALA A 159 -18.93 -18.57 -13.34
CA ALA A 159 -20.15 -19.30 -13.61
C ALA A 159 -21.07 -18.57 -14.60
N ALA A 160 -21.07 -17.24 -14.61
CA ALA A 160 -21.83 -16.39 -15.51
C ALA A 160 -21.14 -16.18 -16.89
N GLY A 161 -19.97 -16.77 -17.12
CA GLY A 161 -19.26 -16.69 -18.39
C GLY A 161 -18.43 -15.41 -18.61
N ILE A 162 -18.16 -14.64 -17.57
CA ILE A 162 -17.27 -13.49 -17.65
C ILE A 162 -15.84 -13.99 -17.89
N LYS A 163 -15.15 -13.38 -18.87
CA LYS A 163 -13.81 -13.79 -19.32
C LYS A 163 -12.73 -12.81 -18.88
N SER A 164 -11.53 -13.33 -18.66
CA SER A 164 -10.30 -12.53 -18.55
C SER A 164 -10.09 -11.66 -19.78
N GLY A 165 -9.57 -10.43 -19.58
CA GLY A 165 -9.41 -9.43 -20.64
C GLY A 165 -10.69 -8.63 -20.94
N GLY A 166 -11.83 -8.94 -20.31
CA GLY A 166 -13.06 -8.15 -20.47
C GLY A 166 -12.98 -6.78 -19.81
N LEU A 167 -13.51 -5.74 -20.46
CA LEU A 167 -13.61 -4.37 -19.91
C LEU A 167 -15.05 -4.10 -19.50
N ILE A 168 -15.30 -3.88 -18.22
CA ILE A 168 -16.64 -3.53 -17.71
C ILE A 168 -16.93 -2.08 -18.07
N THR A 169 -18.10 -1.82 -18.67
CA THR A 169 -18.51 -0.48 -19.12
C THR A 169 -19.75 0.04 -18.41
N ALA A 170 -20.62 -0.84 -17.90
CA ALA A 170 -21.77 -0.45 -17.08
C ALA A 170 -22.20 -1.57 -16.13
N ILE A 171 -22.84 -1.21 -15.02
CA ILE A 171 -23.51 -2.11 -14.09
C ILE A 171 -24.90 -1.55 -13.79
N ASN A 172 -25.93 -2.38 -13.96
CA ASN A 172 -27.34 -1.97 -13.82
C ASN A 172 -27.65 -0.70 -14.64
N ALA A 173 -27.20 -0.68 -15.92
CA ALA A 173 -27.29 0.47 -16.85
C ALA A 173 -26.55 1.75 -16.39
N LYS A 174 -25.90 1.77 -15.24
CA LYS A 174 -25.03 2.88 -14.82
C LYS A 174 -23.65 2.70 -15.43
N ALA A 175 -23.21 3.65 -16.24
CA ALA A 175 -21.86 3.66 -16.81
C ALA A 175 -20.80 3.68 -15.70
N VAL A 176 -19.72 2.91 -15.89
CA VAL A 176 -18.56 2.88 -15.02
C VAL A 176 -17.30 3.07 -15.85
N SER A 177 -16.36 3.82 -15.33
CA SER A 177 -15.09 4.13 -16.00
C SER A 177 -13.87 3.69 -15.16
N ASP A 178 -14.09 3.44 -13.88
CA ASP A 178 -13.05 3.16 -12.91
C ASP A 178 -13.35 1.88 -12.12
N TRP A 179 -12.29 1.14 -11.76
CA TRP A 179 -12.41 -0.11 -10.99
C TRP A 179 -13.09 0.06 -9.63
N THR A 180 -12.85 1.19 -8.93
CA THR A 180 -13.44 1.40 -7.61
C THR A 180 -14.95 1.60 -7.68
N GLU A 181 -15.47 2.19 -8.78
CA GLU A 181 -16.92 2.27 -9.03
C GLU A 181 -17.51 0.87 -9.19
N VAL A 182 -16.83 0.00 -9.94
CA VAL A 182 -17.23 -1.41 -10.13
C VAL A 182 -17.30 -2.13 -8.78
N VAL A 183 -16.24 -2.04 -7.98
CA VAL A 183 -16.19 -2.65 -6.64
C VAL A 183 -17.29 -2.10 -5.73
N GLY A 184 -17.50 -0.79 -5.72
CA GLY A 184 -18.52 -0.14 -4.90
C GLY A 184 -19.94 -0.60 -5.26
N ILE A 185 -20.27 -0.69 -6.56
CA ILE A 185 -21.61 -1.13 -7.00
C ILE A 185 -21.81 -2.62 -6.70
N ILE A 186 -20.82 -3.47 -6.96
CA ILE A 186 -20.92 -4.91 -6.68
C ILE A 186 -21.11 -5.16 -5.18
N SER A 187 -20.31 -4.49 -4.33
CA SER A 187 -20.37 -4.68 -2.88
C SER A 187 -21.70 -4.23 -2.28
N SER A 188 -22.30 -3.15 -2.78
CA SER A 188 -23.59 -2.66 -2.31
C SER A 188 -24.79 -3.52 -2.76
N ASN A 189 -24.58 -4.48 -3.66
CA ASN A 189 -25.61 -5.39 -4.16
C ASN A 189 -25.37 -6.87 -3.74
N ALA A 190 -24.78 -7.11 -2.57
CA ALA A 190 -24.57 -8.46 -2.06
C ALA A 190 -25.87 -9.29 -2.06
N GLY A 191 -25.84 -10.49 -2.65
CA GLY A 191 -26.97 -11.39 -2.75
C GLY A 191 -28.09 -10.97 -3.71
N LYS A 192 -27.96 -9.83 -4.41
CA LYS A 192 -28.95 -9.33 -5.38
C LYS A 192 -28.42 -9.46 -6.81
N PRO A 193 -29.25 -9.85 -7.80
CA PRO A 193 -28.78 -9.91 -9.17
C PRO A 193 -28.41 -8.53 -9.71
N ILE A 194 -27.27 -8.45 -10.37
CA ILE A 194 -26.81 -7.26 -11.09
C ILE A 194 -26.54 -7.61 -12.56
N THR A 195 -26.81 -6.65 -13.44
CA THR A 195 -26.53 -6.79 -14.87
C THR A 195 -25.22 -6.07 -15.17
N ILE A 196 -24.22 -6.79 -15.68
CA ILE A 196 -22.90 -6.27 -16.05
C ILE A 196 -22.85 -6.19 -17.58
N THR A 197 -22.61 -4.98 -18.10
CA THR A 197 -22.28 -4.77 -19.52
C THR A 197 -20.78 -4.65 -19.65
N TRP A 198 -20.19 -5.47 -20.48
CA TRP A 198 -18.74 -5.50 -20.68
C TRP A 198 -18.37 -5.73 -22.14
N LEU A 199 -17.20 -5.23 -22.53
CA LEU A 199 -16.62 -5.38 -23.84
C LEU A 199 -15.57 -6.47 -23.81
N TYR A 200 -15.55 -7.30 -24.86
CA TYR A 200 -14.57 -8.37 -24.99
C TYR A 200 -13.94 -8.35 -26.39
N LEU A 201 -12.62 -8.36 -26.40
CA LEU A 201 -11.82 -8.53 -27.61
C LEU A 201 -11.02 -9.82 -27.46
N GLU A 202 -11.14 -10.72 -28.44
CA GLU A 202 -10.42 -11.99 -28.39
C GLU A 202 -8.91 -11.76 -28.40
N PRO A 203 -8.16 -12.43 -27.50
CA PRO A 203 -6.70 -12.30 -27.47
C PRO A 203 -6.08 -12.81 -28.78
N VAL A 204 -5.24 -11.98 -29.39
CA VAL A 204 -4.43 -12.35 -30.56
C VAL A 204 -3.00 -12.60 -30.08
N LYS A 205 -2.43 -13.74 -30.43
CA LYS A 205 -1.06 -14.12 -30.05
C LYS A 205 -0.06 -13.05 -30.50
N GLY A 206 0.73 -12.52 -29.55
CA GLY A 206 1.76 -11.50 -29.82
C GLY A 206 1.25 -10.06 -29.87
N ARG A 207 -0.04 -9.79 -29.61
CA ARG A 207 -0.61 -8.43 -29.54
C ARG A 207 -1.02 -8.10 -28.11
N ASP A 208 -0.40 -7.08 -27.52
CA ASP A 208 -0.86 -6.54 -26.24
C ASP A 208 -2.16 -5.78 -26.42
N ILE A 209 -3.24 -6.26 -25.77
CA ILE A 209 -4.56 -5.67 -25.85
C ILE A 209 -4.70 -4.60 -24.79
N THR A 210 -4.86 -3.35 -25.21
CA THR A 210 -5.09 -2.20 -24.34
C THR A 210 -6.59 -1.96 -24.10
N ALA A 211 -6.93 -1.26 -23.02
CA ALA A 211 -8.32 -0.87 -22.74
C ALA A 211 -8.95 -0.04 -23.87
N ASN A 212 -8.16 0.78 -24.57
CA ASN A 212 -8.63 1.57 -25.71
C ASN A 212 -8.99 0.68 -26.91
N MET A 213 -8.20 -0.35 -27.19
CA MET A 213 -8.51 -1.31 -28.25
C MET A 213 -9.77 -2.11 -27.94
N ILE A 214 -9.96 -2.50 -26.66
CA ILE A 214 -11.19 -3.18 -26.23
C ILE A 214 -12.40 -2.26 -26.43
N ARG A 215 -12.26 -0.96 -26.19
CA ARG A 215 -13.34 0.02 -26.40
C ARG A 215 -13.69 0.21 -27.89
N SER A 216 -12.71 0.20 -28.78
CA SER A 216 -12.92 0.45 -30.21
C SER A 216 -13.34 -0.80 -30.99
N GLU A 217 -12.80 -1.97 -30.63
CA GLU A 217 -12.93 -3.21 -31.41
C GLU A 217 -13.71 -4.32 -30.70
N GLY A 218 -13.94 -4.17 -29.39
CA GLY A 218 -14.57 -5.21 -28.55
C GLY A 218 -16.06 -5.41 -28.81
N LYS A 219 -16.52 -6.65 -28.69
CA LYS A 219 -17.95 -7.00 -28.75
C LYS A 219 -18.59 -6.73 -27.40
N THR A 220 -19.76 -6.10 -27.40
CA THR A 220 -20.55 -5.86 -26.19
C THR A 220 -21.25 -7.14 -25.76
N ILE A 221 -21.09 -7.50 -24.49
CA ILE A 221 -21.73 -8.65 -23.86
C ILE A 221 -22.47 -8.15 -22.61
N VAL A 222 -23.66 -8.66 -22.38
CA VAL A 222 -24.46 -8.37 -21.19
C VAL A 222 -24.64 -9.67 -20.40
N THR A 223 -24.32 -9.64 -19.12
CA THR A 223 -24.31 -10.82 -18.26
C THR A 223 -24.95 -10.50 -16.93
N THR A 224 -25.84 -11.35 -16.43
CA THR A 224 -26.40 -11.22 -15.09
C THR A 224 -25.59 -12.06 -14.11
N VAL A 225 -25.20 -11.47 -12.99
CA VAL A 225 -24.40 -12.10 -11.92
C VAL A 225 -25.01 -11.78 -10.57
N VAL A 226 -24.99 -12.73 -9.64
CA VAL A 226 -25.38 -12.49 -8.26
C VAL A 226 -24.14 -12.48 -7.39
N PRO A 227 -23.74 -11.30 -6.83
CA PRO A 227 -22.62 -11.24 -5.89
C PRO A 227 -22.86 -12.14 -4.67
N ASN A 228 -21.81 -12.78 -4.19
CA ASN A 228 -21.90 -13.63 -2.99
C ASN A 228 -22.23 -12.80 -1.73
N LYS A 229 -22.45 -13.46 -0.58
CA LYS A 229 -22.79 -12.79 0.69
C LYS A 229 -21.75 -11.77 1.15
N ALA A 230 -20.50 -11.89 0.70
CA ALA A 230 -19.43 -10.94 0.97
C ALA A 230 -19.40 -9.75 -0.03
N GLY A 231 -20.38 -9.64 -0.94
CA GLY A 231 -20.43 -8.59 -1.94
C GLY A 231 -19.36 -8.72 -3.01
N LYS A 232 -18.98 -9.94 -3.40
CA LYS A 232 -17.95 -10.23 -4.40
C LYS A 232 -18.49 -11.13 -5.51
N ILE A 233 -17.94 -10.98 -6.71
CA ILE A 233 -18.23 -11.88 -7.86
C ILE A 233 -17.01 -12.70 -8.29
N GLY A 234 -15.85 -12.51 -7.63
CA GLY A 234 -14.63 -13.27 -7.90
C GLY A 234 -13.89 -12.84 -9.17
N ILE A 235 -13.75 -11.55 -9.39
CA ILE A 235 -12.90 -10.99 -10.47
C ILE A 235 -11.70 -10.25 -9.88
N SER A 236 -10.56 -10.30 -10.56
CA SER A 236 -9.38 -9.50 -10.27
C SER A 236 -9.16 -8.41 -11.31
N LEU A 237 -8.49 -7.33 -10.92
CA LEU A 237 -8.16 -6.20 -11.78
C LEU A 237 -6.90 -6.46 -12.58
N LYS A 238 -6.95 -6.30 -13.89
CA LYS A 238 -5.74 -6.19 -14.72
C LYS A 238 -5.17 -4.78 -14.61
N GLN A 239 -3.90 -4.67 -14.21
CA GLN A 239 -3.24 -3.38 -14.15
C GLN A 239 -2.98 -2.86 -15.56
N THR A 240 -3.71 -1.80 -15.94
CA THR A 240 -3.72 -1.23 -17.32
C THR A 240 -3.26 0.22 -17.35
N LEU A 241 -2.75 0.77 -16.23
CA LEU A 241 -2.18 2.11 -16.25
C LEU A 241 -0.95 2.14 -17.16
N VAL A 242 -0.92 3.11 -18.08
CA VAL A 242 0.25 3.36 -18.90
C VAL A 242 1.34 3.93 -17.99
N THR A 243 2.35 3.11 -17.75
CA THR A 243 3.52 3.51 -16.96
C THR A 243 4.74 3.53 -17.88
N GLU A 244 5.56 4.55 -17.74
CA GLU A 244 6.84 4.67 -18.43
C GLU A 244 7.97 4.41 -17.44
N ARG A 245 9.05 3.80 -17.93
CA ARG A 245 10.23 3.57 -17.11
C ARG A 245 11.32 4.54 -17.50
N ARG A 246 11.67 5.43 -16.55
CA ARG A 246 12.79 6.34 -16.71
C ARG A 246 14.04 5.72 -16.10
N LYS A 247 15.08 5.51 -16.92
CA LYS A 247 16.39 5.09 -16.40
C LYS A 247 17.00 6.23 -15.61
N LEU A 248 17.47 5.93 -14.40
CA LEU A 248 18.13 6.87 -13.51
C LEU A 248 19.61 6.52 -13.39
N ASN A 249 20.44 7.55 -13.17
CA ASN A 249 21.81 7.33 -12.74
C ASN A 249 21.84 6.88 -11.26
N LEU A 250 23.00 6.51 -10.75
CA LEU A 250 23.17 6.01 -9.38
C LEU A 250 22.61 6.97 -8.33
N ALA A 251 22.90 8.28 -8.45
CA ALA A 251 22.39 9.27 -7.51
C ALA A 251 20.85 9.37 -7.54
N GLY A 252 20.25 9.38 -8.74
CA GLY A 252 18.80 9.38 -8.90
C GLY A 252 18.16 8.10 -8.37
N ALA A 253 18.80 6.93 -8.58
CA ALA A 253 18.32 5.66 -8.05
C ALA A 253 18.34 5.62 -6.51
N ILE A 254 19.40 6.19 -5.88
CA ILE A 254 19.48 6.32 -4.41
C ILE A 254 18.36 7.24 -3.91
N GLN A 255 18.19 8.40 -4.51
CA GLN A 255 17.14 9.36 -4.12
C GLN A 255 15.74 8.72 -4.25
N SER A 256 15.45 8.08 -5.37
CA SER A 256 14.16 7.43 -5.62
C SER A 256 13.93 6.26 -4.66
N GLY A 257 14.92 5.37 -4.47
CA GLY A 257 14.79 4.20 -3.59
C GLY A 257 14.63 4.57 -2.11
N VAL A 258 15.36 5.58 -1.62
CA VAL A 258 15.18 6.11 -0.25
C VAL A 258 13.81 6.78 -0.11
N GLY A 259 13.40 7.59 -1.10
CA GLY A 259 12.07 8.20 -1.13
C GLY A 259 10.94 7.17 -1.11
N GLN A 260 11.09 6.08 -1.88
CA GLN A 260 10.13 4.98 -1.90
C GLN A 260 10.07 4.25 -0.56
N THR A 261 11.23 4.00 0.08
CA THR A 261 11.30 3.41 1.42
C THR A 261 10.56 4.26 2.43
N TRP A 262 10.79 5.58 2.43
CA TRP A 262 10.10 6.52 3.31
C TRP A 262 8.58 6.51 3.08
N LYS A 263 8.15 6.61 1.81
CA LYS A 263 6.73 6.58 1.43
C LYS A 263 6.04 5.30 1.90
N MET A 264 6.67 4.13 1.66
CA MET A 264 6.12 2.84 2.08
C MET A 264 6.07 2.71 3.60
N SER A 265 7.11 3.19 4.31
CA SER A 265 7.12 3.23 5.77
C SER A 265 5.98 4.10 6.33
N ALA A 266 5.79 5.30 5.78
CA ALA A 266 4.70 6.20 6.18
C ALA A 266 3.32 5.57 5.93
N MET A 267 3.11 4.93 4.77
CA MET A 267 1.86 4.22 4.46
C MET A 267 1.61 3.05 5.40
N THR A 268 2.64 2.28 5.75
CA THR A 268 2.53 1.16 6.70
C THR A 268 2.16 1.67 8.10
N VAL A 269 2.80 2.74 8.58
CA VAL A 269 2.43 3.38 9.86
C VAL A 269 0.97 3.86 9.83
N GLN A 270 0.54 4.53 8.74
CA GLN A 270 -0.85 4.97 8.60
C GLN A 270 -1.83 3.79 8.62
N GLY A 271 -1.48 2.67 7.99
CA GLY A 271 -2.26 1.44 8.04
C GLY A 271 -2.45 0.93 9.48
N PHE A 272 -1.36 0.87 10.26
CA PHE A 272 -1.44 0.52 11.67
C PHE A 272 -2.31 1.50 12.48
N VAL A 273 -2.14 2.81 12.26
CA VAL A 273 -2.97 3.83 12.94
C VAL A 273 -4.46 3.62 12.63
N LYS A 274 -4.83 3.36 11.37
CA LYS A 274 -6.24 3.09 10.99
C LYS A 274 -6.80 1.85 11.68
N ILE A 275 -6.01 0.79 11.80
CA ILE A 275 -6.39 -0.43 12.53
C ILE A 275 -6.60 -0.12 14.01
N PHE A 276 -5.67 0.59 14.68
CA PHE A 276 -5.77 0.91 16.10
C PHE A 276 -6.88 1.91 16.41
N THR A 277 -7.22 2.81 15.49
CA THR A 277 -8.34 3.76 15.62
C THR A 277 -9.70 3.16 15.23
N GLY A 278 -9.75 1.89 14.81
CA GLY A 278 -10.99 1.22 14.43
C GLY A 278 -11.57 1.66 13.09
N GLN A 279 -10.80 2.40 12.28
CA GLN A 279 -11.20 2.78 10.91
C GLN A 279 -11.12 1.61 9.93
N GLU A 280 -10.31 0.61 10.26
CA GLU A 280 -10.15 -0.64 9.50
C GLU A 280 -10.41 -1.84 10.41
N ASP A 281 -11.06 -2.87 9.86
CA ASP A 281 -11.33 -4.10 10.59
C ASP A 281 -10.03 -4.89 10.80
N PHE A 282 -9.63 -5.09 12.06
CA PHE A 282 -8.43 -5.81 12.46
C PHE A 282 -8.36 -7.21 11.82
N ARG A 283 -9.48 -7.95 11.82
CA ARG A 283 -9.51 -9.34 11.31
C ARG A 283 -9.24 -9.44 9.82
N ARG A 284 -9.62 -8.41 9.06
CA ARG A 284 -9.44 -8.35 7.60
C ARG A 284 -8.10 -7.78 7.19
N SER A 285 -7.56 -6.89 8.02
CA SER A 285 -6.35 -6.12 7.71
C SER A 285 -5.07 -6.84 8.14
N VAL A 286 -5.12 -7.68 9.17
CA VAL A 286 -3.95 -8.42 9.66
C VAL A 286 -3.90 -9.79 9.01
N GLY A 287 -2.79 -10.06 8.32
CA GLY A 287 -2.47 -11.37 7.74
C GLY A 287 -1.47 -12.12 8.60
N GLY A 288 -1.72 -13.40 8.82
CA GLY A 288 -0.80 -14.27 9.54
C GLY A 288 0.16 -15.03 8.62
N PRO A 289 0.89 -16.00 9.19
CA PRO A 289 1.93 -16.73 8.47
C PRO A 289 1.45 -17.41 7.18
N ILE A 290 0.22 -17.93 7.19
CA ILE A 290 -0.36 -18.61 6.02
C ILE A 290 -0.58 -17.61 4.88
N LYS A 291 -1.15 -16.45 5.19
CA LYS A 291 -1.40 -15.39 4.23
C LYS A 291 -0.10 -14.78 3.71
N ILE A 292 0.89 -14.58 4.59
CA ILE A 292 2.24 -14.13 4.20
C ILE A 292 2.89 -15.14 3.24
N ALA A 293 2.82 -16.43 3.54
CA ALA A 293 3.36 -17.48 2.67
C ALA A 293 2.66 -17.52 1.29
N LYS A 294 1.33 -17.35 1.26
CA LYS A 294 0.57 -17.24 -0.01
C LYS A 294 1.00 -16.02 -0.84
N ILE A 295 1.19 -14.87 -0.19
CA ILE A 295 1.66 -13.65 -0.87
C ILE A 295 3.09 -13.85 -1.38
N ALA A 296 3.96 -14.46 -0.59
CA ALA A 296 5.33 -14.79 -0.99
C ALA A 296 5.36 -15.70 -2.24
N SER A 297 4.57 -16.80 -2.23
CA SER A 297 4.46 -17.71 -3.38
C SER A 297 3.96 -16.98 -4.63
N ARG A 298 2.87 -16.24 -4.53
CA ARG A 298 2.34 -15.44 -5.65
C ARG A 298 3.35 -14.41 -6.17
N SER A 299 4.07 -13.75 -5.28
CA SER A 299 5.09 -12.78 -5.67
C SER A 299 6.26 -13.45 -6.39
N ALA A 300 6.65 -14.65 -5.96
CA ALA A 300 7.67 -15.45 -6.64
C ALA A 300 7.22 -15.92 -8.03
N GLU A 301 5.97 -16.36 -8.17
CA GLU A 301 5.36 -16.73 -9.46
C GLU A 301 5.28 -15.55 -10.44
N GLN A 302 5.07 -14.34 -9.95
CA GLN A 302 5.06 -13.11 -10.75
C GLN A 302 6.46 -12.66 -11.18
N GLY A 303 7.51 -13.27 -10.63
CA GLY A 303 8.90 -13.04 -11.01
C GLY A 303 9.75 -12.36 -9.92
N PRO A 304 11.08 -12.30 -10.15
CA PRO A 304 12.04 -11.89 -9.12
C PRO A 304 11.84 -10.45 -8.62
N VAL A 305 11.40 -9.56 -9.48
CA VAL A 305 11.16 -8.16 -9.10
C VAL A 305 9.99 -8.04 -8.14
N SER A 306 8.88 -8.73 -8.41
CA SER A 306 7.72 -8.77 -7.52
C SER A 306 8.07 -9.38 -6.16
N PHE A 307 8.89 -10.42 -6.16
CA PHE A 307 9.37 -11.04 -4.93
C PHE A 307 10.28 -10.11 -4.12
N LEU A 308 11.18 -9.35 -4.79
CA LEU A 308 12.01 -8.34 -4.12
C LEU A 308 11.15 -7.21 -3.52
N TYR A 309 10.11 -6.75 -4.22
CA TYR A 309 9.15 -5.79 -3.66
C TYR A 309 8.47 -6.35 -2.40
N PHE A 310 8.03 -7.60 -2.44
CA PHE A 310 7.47 -8.26 -1.26
C PHE A 310 8.46 -8.31 -0.09
N LEU A 311 9.72 -8.67 -0.34
CA LEU A 311 10.77 -8.70 0.70
C LEU A 311 11.01 -7.31 1.30
N ALA A 312 11.07 -6.26 0.48
CA ALA A 312 11.23 -4.89 0.96
C ALA A 312 10.06 -4.47 1.85
N MET A 313 8.81 -4.77 1.44
CA MET A 313 7.61 -4.48 2.23
C MET A 313 7.57 -5.27 3.54
N LEU A 314 7.96 -6.54 3.51
CA LEU A 314 8.06 -7.37 4.71
C LEU A 314 9.10 -6.80 5.68
N SER A 315 10.26 -6.37 5.17
CA SER A 315 11.34 -5.77 5.96
C SER A 315 10.89 -4.46 6.64
N ILE A 316 10.17 -3.58 5.91
CA ILE A 316 9.57 -2.36 6.48
C ILE A 316 8.55 -2.72 7.57
N SER A 317 7.68 -3.70 7.31
CA SER A 317 6.66 -4.12 8.28
C SER A 317 7.30 -4.64 9.56
N LEU A 318 8.36 -5.46 9.44
CA LEU A 318 9.14 -5.95 10.60
C LEU A 318 9.81 -4.80 11.36
N ALA A 319 10.39 -3.82 10.66
CA ALA A 319 10.96 -2.64 11.29
C ALA A 319 9.92 -1.89 12.14
N ILE A 320 8.72 -1.64 11.57
CA ILE A 320 7.66 -0.90 12.23
C ILE A 320 7.08 -1.68 13.41
N ILE A 321 6.86 -2.99 13.26
CA ILE A 321 6.39 -3.83 14.37
C ILE A 321 7.42 -3.84 15.51
N ASN A 322 8.72 -3.98 15.19
CA ASN A 322 9.78 -4.02 16.19
C ASN A 322 9.99 -2.69 16.91
N ILE A 323 9.60 -1.53 16.33
CA ILE A 323 9.69 -0.24 17.02
C ILE A 323 8.51 0.01 17.99
N LEU A 324 7.43 -0.78 17.89
CA LEU A 324 6.28 -0.63 18.80
C LEU A 324 6.71 -0.85 20.25
N PRO A 325 6.18 -0.05 21.20
CA PRO A 325 6.52 -0.15 22.61
C PRO A 325 5.85 -1.36 23.30
N VAL A 326 6.00 -2.54 22.68
CA VAL A 326 5.44 -3.80 23.19
C VAL A 326 6.55 -4.56 23.93
N PRO A 327 6.36 -4.92 25.20
CA PRO A 327 7.30 -5.79 25.91
C PRO A 327 7.54 -7.08 25.10
N ALA A 328 8.76 -7.56 25.05
CA ALA A 328 9.25 -8.67 24.22
C ALA A 328 9.64 -8.31 22.78
N LEU A 329 9.36 -7.10 22.28
CA LEU A 329 9.92 -6.55 21.05
C LEU A 329 11.08 -5.60 21.36
N ASP A 330 11.91 -5.32 20.34
CA ASP A 330 13.05 -4.40 20.48
C ASP A 330 12.62 -3.00 20.96
N GLY A 331 11.48 -2.49 20.49
CA GLY A 331 10.91 -1.20 20.89
C GLY A 331 10.50 -1.17 22.38
N GLY A 332 9.99 -2.26 22.93
CA GLY A 332 9.71 -2.38 24.35
C GLY A 332 10.97 -2.37 25.18
N GLN A 333 12.02 -3.08 24.75
CA GLN A 333 13.33 -3.06 25.42
C GLN A 333 14.00 -1.70 25.29
N PHE A 334 13.89 -1.05 24.14
CA PHE A 334 14.37 0.32 23.91
C PHE A 334 13.71 1.30 24.87
N LEU A 335 12.39 1.21 25.05
CA LEU A 335 11.65 2.05 25.98
C LEU A 335 12.10 1.82 27.43
N LEU A 336 12.23 0.57 27.88
CA LEU A 336 12.66 0.23 29.23
C LEU A 336 14.08 0.75 29.51
N ASN A 337 15.04 0.51 28.60
CA ASN A 337 16.39 1.04 28.74
C ASN A 337 16.44 2.58 28.66
N GLY A 338 15.59 3.20 27.84
CA GLY A 338 15.46 4.66 27.78
C GLY A 338 14.96 5.26 29.10
N ILE A 339 13.96 4.64 29.74
CA ILE A 339 13.44 5.03 31.04
C ILE A 339 14.56 4.95 32.12
N GLU A 340 15.34 3.86 32.14
CA GLU A 340 16.50 3.72 33.04
C GLU A 340 17.51 4.85 32.85
N GLY A 341 17.77 5.23 31.59
CA GLY A 341 18.66 6.34 31.26
C GLY A 341 18.17 7.68 31.80
N ILE A 342 16.85 7.94 31.70
CA ILE A 342 16.24 9.19 32.19
C ILE A 342 16.20 9.23 33.72
N ILE A 343 15.78 8.15 34.35
CA ILE A 343 15.63 8.06 35.83
C ILE A 343 17.01 7.89 36.51
N ARG A 344 18.04 7.50 35.73
CA ARG A 344 19.38 7.17 36.23
C ARG A 344 19.39 6.09 37.31
N LYS A 345 18.42 5.20 37.24
CA LYS A 345 18.28 4.07 38.20
C LYS A 345 17.85 2.84 37.39
N GLU A 346 18.50 1.72 37.65
CA GLU A 346 18.14 0.45 37.00
C GLU A 346 16.83 -0.08 37.52
N ILE A 347 15.98 -0.56 36.66
CA ILE A 347 14.74 -1.26 37.00
C ILE A 347 15.12 -2.65 37.51
N PRO A 348 14.57 -3.11 38.66
CA PRO A 348 14.86 -4.43 39.20
C PRO A 348 14.64 -5.52 38.14
N PHE A 349 15.57 -6.45 38.05
CA PHE A 349 15.55 -7.54 37.05
C PHE A 349 14.23 -8.32 37.07
N GLU A 350 13.70 -8.66 38.23
CA GLU A 350 12.41 -9.34 38.36
C GLU A 350 11.26 -8.55 37.70
N THR A 351 11.27 -7.23 37.83
CA THR A 351 10.26 -6.36 37.21
C THR A 351 10.37 -6.38 35.71
N LYS A 352 11.59 -6.29 35.14
CA LYS A 352 11.83 -6.42 33.71
C LYS A 352 11.36 -7.77 33.20
N MET A 353 11.71 -8.84 33.90
CA MET A 353 11.34 -10.21 33.55
C MET A 353 9.81 -10.37 33.51
N ARG A 354 9.10 -9.90 34.53
CA ARG A 354 7.62 -9.94 34.58
C ARG A 354 6.99 -9.16 33.42
N ILE A 355 7.50 -7.96 33.14
CA ILE A 355 7.03 -7.15 32.00
C ILE A 355 7.22 -7.91 30.68
N GLN A 356 8.38 -8.52 30.47
CA GLN A 356 8.67 -9.32 29.28
C GLN A 356 7.80 -10.57 29.17
N GLN A 357 7.59 -11.30 30.28
CA GLN A 357 6.72 -12.50 30.33
C GLN A 357 5.28 -12.16 29.95
N ILE A 358 4.74 -11.05 30.50
CA ILE A 358 3.40 -10.56 30.15
C ILE A 358 3.34 -10.19 28.67
N GLY A 359 4.33 -9.45 28.17
CA GLY A 359 4.41 -9.09 26.76
C GLY A 359 4.50 -10.31 25.84
N MET A 360 5.30 -11.31 26.21
CA MET A 360 5.41 -12.56 25.45
C MET A 360 4.09 -13.34 25.45
N ALA A 361 3.41 -13.44 26.60
CA ALA A 361 2.10 -14.10 26.67
C ALA A 361 1.05 -13.42 25.80
N LEU A 362 1.02 -12.08 25.78
CA LEU A 362 0.14 -11.30 24.90
C LEU A 362 0.49 -11.50 23.42
N LEU A 363 1.77 -11.52 23.07
CA LEU A 363 2.21 -11.80 21.69
C LEU A 363 1.84 -13.20 21.25
N LEU A 364 2.02 -14.20 22.09
CA LEU A 364 1.63 -15.59 21.78
C LEU A 364 0.12 -15.73 21.62
N ALA A 365 -0.67 -15.07 22.47
CA ALA A 365 -2.13 -15.04 22.34
C ALA A 365 -2.57 -14.35 21.04
N LEU A 366 -1.96 -13.21 20.68
CA LEU A 366 -2.20 -12.51 19.43
C LEU A 366 -1.82 -13.39 18.21
N PHE A 367 -0.66 -14.04 18.27
CA PHE A 367 -0.19 -14.91 17.20
C PHE A 367 -1.13 -16.12 16.99
N ALA A 368 -1.58 -16.75 18.07
CA ALA A 368 -2.56 -17.81 18.01
C ALA A 368 -3.89 -17.33 17.41
N PHE A 369 -4.36 -16.14 17.80
CA PHE A 369 -5.55 -15.51 17.23
C PHE A 369 -5.39 -15.25 15.72
N ILE A 370 -4.24 -14.73 15.28
CA ILE A 370 -3.97 -14.43 13.86
C ILE A 370 -3.93 -15.73 13.05
N ILE A 371 -3.28 -16.79 13.53
CA ILE A 371 -3.29 -18.11 12.86
C ILE A 371 -4.71 -18.64 12.73
N PHE A 372 -5.49 -18.57 13.81
CA PHE A 372 -6.89 -19.00 13.79
C PHE A 372 -7.70 -18.22 12.76
N ASN A 373 -7.51 -16.90 12.71
CA ASN A 373 -8.16 -16.04 11.72
C ASN A 373 -7.75 -16.37 10.28
N ASP A 374 -6.46 -16.69 10.02
CA ASP A 374 -5.97 -17.10 8.70
C ASP A 374 -6.58 -18.43 8.22
N ILE A 375 -6.85 -19.35 9.15
CA ILE A 375 -7.48 -20.63 8.83
C ILE A 375 -8.96 -20.43 8.47
N LEU A 376 -9.64 -19.53 9.19
CA LEU A 376 -11.08 -19.28 8.96
C LEU A 376 -11.33 -18.39 7.73
N ASN A 377 -10.37 -17.52 7.36
CA ASN A 377 -10.49 -16.57 6.25
C ASN A 377 -9.27 -16.69 5.31
N PRO A 378 -9.12 -17.83 4.62
CA PRO A 378 -7.94 -18.16 3.81
C PRO A 378 -7.74 -17.26 2.58
#